data_28ad4eeca2c327284e72dcc062ccfd05
#
_entry.id   28ad4eeca2c327284e72dcc062ccfd05
#
_cell.length_a   1.000
_cell.length_b   1.000
_cell.length_c   1.000
_cell.angle_alpha   90.00
_cell.angle_beta   90.00
_cell.angle_gamma   90.00
#
_symmetry.space_group_name_H-M   'P 1'
#
loop_
_entity.id
_entity.type
_entity.pdbx_description
1 polymer ?
#
loop_
_entity_poly.entity_id
_entity_poly.type
_entity_poly.pdbx_seq_one_letter_code
_entity_poly.pdbx_strand_id
1 'polypeptide(L)'
;ALYPVETYLIGAVLEGYPCIVAAVNRRVHCQISEKDPDTAIEIELKDFGVKANALFANNKLTIISGNDEKLKFAKAAVETALQYIGKAKTFRLVTWNEKTEIKKGKETKKLGFGSSSAAVVAIISAVLAFNGIGISSVHAKLRIYKLSAIAHYRAQGKIGSAFDIAAATFGGMIIYKRFDAHWLEEQLKKHALKQVVDKKWPTLSIEAIELPKGMSINVAWTGESASTSEMVKKMNEFKEKELKFYRDIYSNIGNLVEELVDSMKENDKDRIIELLNDNHLMLAKLTKKSKVNVETRELRKLHEIARKYGAGKLSGAGGGDCGIGICFDKSKAEKMRKVWSASGLNVIDVKIGDDGVKLHG
;
A
#
# COMPACT_ATOMS: atom_id res chain seq x y z
N ALA A 1 9.26 -15.24 -2.44
CA ALA A 1 8.76 -14.37 -1.39
C ALA A 1 7.29 -14.01 -1.67
N LEU A 2 6.45 -13.96 -0.65
CA LEU A 2 5.01 -13.70 -0.73
C LEU A 2 4.69 -12.40 -0.01
N TYR A 3 3.86 -11.53 -0.60
CA TYR A 3 3.55 -10.21 -0.04
C TYR A 3 2.06 -9.92 -0.08
N PRO A 4 1.46 -9.45 1.04
CA PRO A 4 0.07 -9.06 1.07
C PRO A 4 -0.17 -7.74 0.32
N VAL A 5 -1.35 -7.60 -0.17
CA VAL A 5 -1.94 -6.37 -0.69
C VAL A 5 -2.76 -5.73 0.43
N GLU A 6 -3.09 -4.45 0.36
CA GLU A 6 -3.54 -3.67 1.51
C GLU A 6 -4.96 -3.11 1.41
N THR A 7 -5.50 -2.72 2.57
CA THR A 7 -6.62 -1.80 2.68
C THR A 7 -6.30 -0.69 3.70
N TYR A 8 -6.61 0.55 3.35
CA TYR A 8 -6.38 1.73 4.17
C TYR A 8 -7.61 2.00 5.04
N LEU A 9 -7.46 1.91 6.36
CA LEU A 9 -8.58 2.08 7.27
C LEU A 9 -8.90 3.55 7.54
N ILE A 10 -7.89 4.34 7.96
CA ILE A 10 -8.09 5.73 8.36
C ILE A 10 -6.75 6.49 8.34
N GLY A 11 -6.77 7.78 8.07
CA GLY A 11 -5.63 8.67 8.30
C GLY A 11 -5.46 9.80 7.30
N ALA A 12 -4.39 10.55 7.48
CA ALA A 12 -3.99 11.68 6.65
C ALA A 12 -2.46 11.68 6.43
N VAL A 13 -1.97 10.58 5.91
CA VAL A 13 -0.54 10.24 5.84
C VAL A 13 0.33 11.24 5.09
N LEU A 14 -0.17 11.86 4.03
CA LEU A 14 0.59 12.85 3.26
C LEU A 14 0.81 14.16 4.01
N GLU A 15 -0.03 14.45 4.99
CA GLU A 15 0.06 15.64 5.83
C GLU A 15 0.87 15.38 7.13
N GLY A 16 1.53 14.22 7.23
CA GLY A 16 2.39 13.88 8.37
C GLY A 16 1.64 13.27 9.57
N TYR A 17 0.33 13.05 9.46
CA TYR A 17 -0.45 12.36 10.48
C TYR A 17 -0.33 10.85 10.36
N PRO A 18 -0.55 10.09 11.44
CA PRO A 18 -0.58 8.64 11.36
C PRO A 18 -1.75 8.12 10.53
N CYS A 19 -1.64 6.88 10.08
CA CYS A 19 -2.74 6.15 9.47
C CYS A 19 -2.74 4.70 9.95
N ILE A 20 -3.90 4.04 9.89
CA ILE A 20 -4.03 2.61 10.14
C ILE A 20 -4.25 1.92 8.80
N VAL A 21 -3.41 0.94 8.52
CA VAL A 21 -3.41 0.16 7.29
C VAL A 21 -3.47 -1.33 7.64
N ALA A 22 -4.28 -2.09 6.92
CA ALA A 22 -4.34 -3.54 7.05
C ALA A 22 -3.88 -4.21 5.75
N ALA A 23 -2.96 -5.14 5.87
CA ALA A 23 -2.60 -6.03 4.78
C ALA A 23 -3.71 -7.06 4.54
N VAL A 24 -4.01 -7.38 3.29
CA VAL A 24 -5.00 -8.41 2.95
C VAL A 24 -4.32 -9.66 2.40
N ASN A 25 -5.01 -10.79 2.47
CA ASN A 25 -4.53 -12.11 2.06
C ASN A 25 -4.48 -12.31 0.52
N ARG A 26 -4.06 -11.30 -0.22
CA ARG A 26 -3.72 -11.38 -1.65
C ARG A 26 -2.24 -11.10 -1.80
N ARG A 27 -1.54 -11.89 -2.61
CA ARG A 27 -0.08 -11.86 -2.59
C ARG A 27 0.52 -11.65 -3.97
N VAL A 28 1.67 -10.98 -3.97
CA VAL A 28 2.60 -10.96 -5.09
C VAL A 28 3.74 -11.91 -4.77
N HIS A 29 4.07 -12.74 -5.73
CA HIS A 29 5.14 -13.72 -5.63
C HIS A 29 6.36 -13.25 -6.41
N CYS A 30 7.55 -13.58 -5.89
CA CYS A 30 8.80 -13.42 -6.60
C CYS A 30 9.65 -14.66 -6.36
N GLN A 31 10.00 -15.35 -7.43
CA GLN A 31 10.93 -16.47 -7.44
C GLN A 31 12.25 -16.01 -8.04
N ILE A 32 13.35 -16.46 -7.46
CA ILE A 32 14.68 -16.20 -7.98
C ILE A 32 15.47 -17.51 -8.02
N SER A 33 16.22 -17.71 -9.11
CA SER A 33 17.11 -18.86 -9.30
C SER A 33 18.44 -18.41 -9.85
N GLU A 34 19.50 -19.11 -9.49
CA GLU A 34 20.86 -18.85 -9.98
C GLU A 34 20.97 -19.12 -11.49
N LYS A 35 21.81 -18.35 -12.15
CA LYS A 35 22.20 -18.54 -13.56
C LYS A 35 23.72 -18.51 -13.65
N ASP A 36 24.23 -18.96 -14.81
CA ASP A 36 25.65 -18.89 -15.10
C ASP A 36 26.18 -17.47 -14.99
N PRO A 37 27.33 -17.25 -14.34
CA PRO A 37 27.89 -15.93 -14.05
C PRO A 37 28.05 -15.04 -15.30
N ASP A 38 28.35 -15.62 -16.44
CA ASP A 38 28.63 -14.92 -17.70
C ASP A 38 27.35 -14.59 -18.51
N THR A 39 26.16 -14.83 -17.92
CA THR A 39 24.89 -14.55 -18.58
C THR A 39 24.24 -13.28 -18.03
N ALA A 40 23.25 -12.74 -18.74
CA ALA A 40 22.49 -11.60 -18.28
C ALA A 40 21.50 -11.99 -17.17
N ILE A 41 21.18 -11.01 -16.30
CA ILE A 41 20.05 -11.11 -15.37
C ILE A 41 18.76 -11.17 -16.19
N GLU A 42 17.92 -12.20 -15.93
CA GLU A 42 16.63 -12.37 -16.60
C GLU A 42 15.51 -11.92 -15.66
N ILE A 43 14.59 -11.10 -16.16
CA ILE A 43 13.42 -10.61 -15.41
C ILE A 43 12.17 -10.99 -16.21
N GLU A 44 11.29 -11.76 -15.58
CA GLU A 44 10.00 -12.16 -16.17
C GLU A 44 8.84 -11.66 -15.29
N LEU A 45 7.95 -10.86 -15.86
CA LEU A 45 6.71 -10.39 -15.26
C LEU A 45 5.53 -11.16 -15.89
N LYS A 46 5.12 -12.29 -15.28
CA LYS A 46 4.13 -13.21 -15.88
C LYS A 46 2.80 -12.54 -16.18
N ASP A 47 2.30 -11.69 -15.26
CA ASP A 47 1.00 -11.04 -15.43
C ASP A 47 0.95 -10.03 -16.59
N PHE A 48 2.12 -9.59 -17.04
CA PHE A 48 2.24 -8.66 -18.17
C PHE A 48 2.75 -9.31 -19.45
N GLY A 49 3.10 -10.60 -19.38
CA GLY A 49 3.72 -11.31 -20.51
C GLY A 49 5.07 -10.71 -20.93
N VAL A 50 5.79 -10.08 -20.00
CA VAL A 50 7.03 -9.34 -20.29
C VAL A 50 8.23 -10.14 -19.80
N LYS A 51 9.21 -10.31 -20.69
CA LYS A 51 10.53 -10.86 -20.39
C LYS A 51 11.60 -9.86 -20.82
N ALA A 52 12.63 -9.71 -19.99
CA ALA A 52 13.75 -8.82 -20.28
C ALA A 52 15.06 -9.42 -19.80
N ASN A 53 16.14 -9.06 -20.47
CA ASN A 53 17.50 -9.30 -20.02
C ASN A 53 18.14 -7.98 -19.63
N ALA A 54 18.94 -8.02 -18.56
CA ALA A 54 19.58 -6.84 -17.99
C ALA A 54 21.03 -7.14 -17.58
N LEU A 55 21.87 -6.13 -17.62
CA LEU A 55 23.23 -6.14 -17.09
C LEU A 55 23.35 -5.14 -15.95
N PHE A 56 24.01 -5.55 -14.87
CA PHE A 56 24.33 -4.66 -13.77
C PHE A 56 25.81 -4.34 -13.77
N ALA A 57 26.13 -3.10 -14.09
CA ALA A 57 27.49 -2.58 -14.11
C ALA A 57 27.51 -1.11 -13.66
N ASN A 58 28.58 -0.69 -13.00
CA ASN A 58 28.76 0.70 -12.53
C ASN A 58 27.55 1.19 -11.70
N ASN A 59 27.02 0.34 -10.81
CA ASN A 59 25.86 0.63 -9.99
C ASN A 59 24.55 0.94 -10.76
N LYS A 60 24.45 0.50 -12.00
CA LYS A 60 23.28 0.73 -12.86
C LYS A 60 22.81 -0.58 -13.49
N LEU A 61 21.51 -0.78 -13.51
CA LEU A 61 20.86 -1.88 -14.23
C LEU A 61 20.40 -1.40 -15.61
N THR A 62 21.01 -1.94 -16.65
CA THR A 62 20.67 -1.61 -18.05
C THR A 62 19.90 -2.75 -18.67
N ILE A 63 18.71 -2.47 -19.18
CA ILE A 63 17.92 -3.43 -19.94
C ILE A 63 18.54 -3.55 -21.34
N ILE A 64 18.89 -4.76 -21.73
CA ILE A 64 19.50 -5.07 -23.05
C ILE A 64 18.49 -5.69 -24.01
N SER A 65 17.38 -6.26 -23.51
CA SER A 65 16.24 -6.73 -24.30
C SER A 65 14.96 -6.70 -23.49
N GLY A 66 13.81 -6.49 -24.14
CA GLY A 66 12.49 -6.45 -23.51
C GLY A 66 11.83 -5.06 -23.49
N ASN A 67 10.65 -4.95 -22.88
CA ASN A 67 9.90 -3.68 -22.81
C ASN A 67 10.24 -2.93 -21.51
N ASP A 68 11.00 -1.85 -21.62
CA ASP A 68 11.50 -1.09 -20.46
C ASP A 68 10.38 -0.35 -19.70
N GLU A 69 9.35 0.14 -20.38
CA GLU A 69 8.27 0.92 -19.72
C GLU A 69 7.48 0.10 -18.71
N LYS A 70 7.10 -1.14 -19.05
CA LYS A 70 6.41 -2.06 -18.13
C LYS A 70 7.32 -2.57 -17.02
N LEU A 71 8.63 -2.50 -17.20
CA LEU A 71 9.63 -2.99 -16.26
C LEU A 71 10.05 -1.95 -15.21
N LYS A 72 9.62 -0.70 -15.32
CA LYS A 72 10.15 0.41 -14.51
C LYS A 72 10.22 0.13 -13.00
N PHE A 73 9.20 -0.49 -12.42
CA PHE A 73 9.20 -0.85 -10.99
C PHE A 73 10.14 -2.02 -10.69
N ALA A 74 10.12 -3.06 -11.53
CA ALA A 74 11.00 -4.21 -11.36
C ALA A 74 12.46 -3.84 -11.56
N LYS A 75 12.77 -3.04 -12.58
CA LYS A 75 14.11 -2.49 -12.83
C LYS A 75 14.62 -1.70 -11.63
N ALA A 76 13.83 -0.75 -11.13
CA ALA A 76 14.20 0.07 -9.98
C ALA A 76 14.39 -0.78 -8.71
N ALA A 77 13.57 -1.82 -8.50
CA ALA A 77 13.69 -2.73 -7.37
C ALA A 77 14.98 -3.55 -7.42
N VAL A 78 15.26 -4.20 -8.57
CA VAL A 78 16.48 -4.98 -8.77
C VAL A 78 17.71 -4.09 -8.64
N GLU A 79 17.74 -2.93 -9.32
CA GLU A 79 18.86 -1.99 -9.27
C GLU A 79 19.13 -1.51 -7.84
N THR A 80 18.09 -1.11 -7.11
CA THR A 80 18.22 -0.63 -5.72
C THR A 80 18.75 -1.72 -4.80
N ALA A 81 18.26 -2.97 -4.93
CA ALA A 81 18.75 -4.09 -4.14
C ALA A 81 20.23 -4.40 -4.45
N LEU A 82 20.61 -4.46 -5.72
CA LEU A 82 22.00 -4.74 -6.13
C LEU A 82 22.96 -3.61 -5.72
N GLN A 83 22.55 -2.35 -5.81
CA GLN A 83 23.32 -1.21 -5.30
C GLN A 83 23.56 -1.30 -3.79
N TYR A 84 22.57 -1.75 -3.04
CA TYR A 84 22.72 -1.94 -1.59
C TYR A 84 23.67 -3.07 -1.24
N ILE A 85 23.62 -4.19 -2.00
CA ILE A 85 24.46 -5.37 -1.80
C ILE A 85 25.92 -5.08 -2.22
N GLY A 86 26.13 -4.27 -3.26
CA GLY A 86 27.45 -3.97 -3.83
C GLY A 86 28.06 -5.10 -4.66
N LYS A 87 27.37 -6.24 -4.80
CA LYS A 87 27.80 -7.39 -5.63
C LYS A 87 26.57 -7.91 -6.38
N ALA A 88 26.75 -8.32 -7.62
CA ALA A 88 25.70 -8.96 -8.39
C ALA A 88 26.10 -10.42 -8.68
N LYS A 89 25.28 -11.36 -8.22
CA LYS A 89 25.19 -12.70 -8.81
C LYS A 89 24.21 -12.63 -9.98
N THR A 90 24.44 -13.43 -11.00
CA THR A 90 23.51 -13.55 -12.12
C THR A 90 22.35 -14.46 -11.72
N PHE A 91 21.14 -14.06 -12.06
CA PHE A 91 19.93 -14.77 -11.68
C PHE A 91 18.80 -14.62 -12.71
N ARG A 92 17.85 -15.52 -12.64
CA ARG A 92 16.53 -15.37 -13.23
C ARG A 92 15.53 -15.04 -12.13
N LEU A 93 14.74 -13.98 -12.36
CA LEU A 93 13.71 -13.48 -11.47
C LEU A 93 12.35 -13.57 -12.18
N VAL A 94 11.37 -14.16 -11.52
CA VAL A 94 10.01 -14.31 -12.06
C VAL A 94 9.01 -13.78 -11.03
N THR A 95 8.10 -12.90 -11.46
CA THR A 95 7.02 -12.40 -10.60
C THR A 95 5.65 -12.77 -11.14
N TRP A 96 4.71 -12.98 -10.22
CA TRP A 96 3.29 -13.14 -10.54
C TRP A 96 2.42 -12.74 -9.34
N ASN A 97 1.16 -12.35 -9.62
CA ASN A 97 0.18 -11.99 -8.60
C ASN A 97 -0.82 -13.11 -8.38
N GLU A 98 -1.29 -13.27 -7.15
CA GLU A 98 -2.57 -13.92 -6.91
C GLU A 98 -3.68 -13.04 -7.48
N LYS A 99 -4.79 -13.65 -7.91
CA LYS A 99 -5.88 -12.93 -8.60
C LYS A 99 -6.36 -11.72 -7.80
N THR A 100 -5.97 -10.53 -8.21
CA THR A 100 -6.45 -9.23 -7.72
C THR A 100 -7.41 -8.58 -8.73
N GLU A 101 -7.99 -9.39 -9.59
CA GLU A 101 -8.84 -8.97 -10.69
C GLU A 101 -10.29 -9.35 -10.43
N ILE A 102 -11.20 -8.43 -10.72
CA ILE A 102 -12.65 -8.71 -10.72
C ILE A 102 -13.15 -8.73 -12.15
N LYS A 103 -13.93 -9.75 -12.48
CA LYS A 103 -14.66 -9.81 -13.75
C LYS A 103 -15.94 -8.99 -13.62
N LYS A 104 -16.11 -7.95 -14.44
CA LYS A 104 -17.36 -7.22 -14.62
C LYS A 104 -17.87 -7.46 -16.04
N GLY A 105 -18.77 -8.44 -16.21
CA GLY A 105 -19.20 -8.90 -17.53
C GLY A 105 -18.04 -9.54 -18.31
N LYS A 106 -17.72 -8.97 -19.48
CA LYS A 106 -16.59 -9.42 -20.34
C LYS A 106 -15.26 -8.74 -19.98
N GLU A 107 -15.27 -7.71 -19.14
CA GLU A 107 -14.08 -6.96 -18.78
C GLU A 107 -13.47 -7.48 -17.48
N THR A 108 -12.14 -7.59 -17.47
CA THR A 108 -11.35 -7.87 -16.25
C THR A 108 -10.73 -6.55 -15.78
N LYS A 109 -11.07 -6.12 -14.58
CA LYS A 109 -10.52 -4.90 -13.98
C LYS A 109 -9.63 -5.25 -12.80
N LYS A 110 -8.45 -4.61 -12.77
CA LYS A 110 -7.50 -4.75 -11.67
C LYS A 110 -7.94 -3.89 -10.51
N LEU A 111 -7.95 -4.48 -9.31
CA LEU A 111 -8.24 -3.75 -8.06
C LEU A 111 -7.04 -2.88 -7.65
N GLY A 112 -7.30 -1.69 -7.16
CA GLY A 112 -6.31 -0.72 -6.69
C GLY A 112 -5.72 -1.05 -5.32
N PHE A 113 -5.25 -2.29 -5.12
CA PHE A 113 -4.71 -2.77 -3.84
C PHE A 113 -3.19 -2.65 -3.69
N GLY A 114 -2.52 -1.72 -4.35
CA GLY A 114 -1.07 -1.50 -4.15
C GLY A 114 -0.15 -2.61 -4.71
N SER A 115 -0.59 -3.37 -5.73
CA SER A 115 0.18 -4.49 -6.28
C SER A 115 1.57 -4.09 -6.81
N SER A 116 1.78 -2.86 -7.25
CA SER A 116 3.10 -2.37 -7.68
C SER A 116 4.06 -2.27 -6.50
N SER A 117 3.61 -1.76 -5.37
CA SER A 117 4.39 -1.66 -4.14
C SER A 117 4.73 -3.04 -3.58
N ALA A 118 3.75 -3.95 -3.57
CA ALA A 118 3.96 -5.34 -3.18
C ALA A 118 4.98 -6.05 -4.10
N ALA A 119 4.96 -5.80 -5.41
CA ALA A 119 5.94 -6.35 -6.35
C ALA A 119 7.36 -5.82 -6.07
N VAL A 120 7.50 -4.53 -5.79
CA VAL A 120 8.80 -3.93 -5.42
C VAL A 120 9.36 -4.58 -4.15
N VAL A 121 8.53 -4.73 -3.10
CA VAL A 121 8.91 -5.40 -1.85
C VAL A 121 9.30 -6.86 -2.12
N ALA A 122 8.54 -7.59 -2.95
CA ALA A 122 8.82 -8.96 -3.33
C ALA A 122 10.19 -9.10 -4.00
N ILE A 123 10.47 -8.28 -4.99
CA ILE A 123 11.69 -8.32 -5.76
C ILE A 123 12.90 -8.00 -4.86
N ILE A 124 12.84 -6.91 -4.10
CA ILE A 124 13.94 -6.51 -3.21
C ILE A 124 14.27 -7.62 -2.23
N SER A 125 13.27 -8.20 -1.60
CA SER A 125 13.53 -9.25 -0.60
C SER A 125 14.03 -10.54 -1.22
N ALA A 126 13.54 -10.92 -2.40
CA ALA A 126 14.06 -12.08 -3.12
C ALA A 126 15.53 -11.89 -3.49
N VAL A 127 15.90 -10.70 -4.00
CA VAL A 127 17.30 -10.38 -4.36
C VAL A 127 18.20 -10.35 -3.11
N LEU A 128 17.73 -9.76 -2.00
CA LEU A 128 18.48 -9.77 -0.73
C LEU A 128 18.71 -11.19 -0.22
N ALA A 129 17.64 -11.99 -0.14
CA ALA A 129 17.70 -13.36 0.36
C ALA A 129 18.60 -14.26 -0.51
N PHE A 130 18.51 -14.12 -1.83
CA PHE A 130 19.36 -14.84 -2.79
C PHE A 130 20.85 -14.54 -2.59
N ASN A 131 21.17 -13.34 -2.13
CA ASN A 131 22.54 -12.95 -1.80
C ASN A 131 22.91 -13.19 -0.30
N GLY A 132 22.14 -14.00 0.41
CA GLY A 132 22.44 -14.40 1.79
C GLY A 132 22.08 -13.34 2.85
N ILE A 133 21.34 -12.30 2.50
CA ILE A 133 20.91 -11.26 3.44
C ILE A 133 19.57 -11.64 4.03
N GLY A 134 19.52 -11.83 5.36
CA GLY A 134 18.28 -12.20 6.08
C GLY A 134 17.16 -11.17 5.91
N ILE A 135 15.91 -11.66 5.83
CA ILE A 135 14.71 -10.83 5.57
C ILE A 135 13.64 -10.92 6.67
N SER A 136 13.82 -11.74 7.70
CA SER A 136 12.74 -12.07 8.65
C SER A 136 12.70 -11.19 9.89
N SER A 137 13.86 -10.66 10.35
CA SER A 137 13.90 -9.83 11.56
C SER A 137 13.23 -8.46 11.33
N VAL A 138 12.80 -7.80 12.42
CA VAL A 138 12.23 -6.44 12.36
C VAL A 138 13.18 -5.46 11.66
N HIS A 139 14.49 -5.54 11.96
CA HIS A 139 15.52 -4.72 11.30
C HIS A 139 15.63 -5.03 9.80
N ALA A 140 15.53 -6.32 9.43
CA ALA A 140 15.52 -6.71 8.02
C ALA A 140 14.27 -6.20 7.30
N LYS A 141 13.10 -6.31 7.91
CA LYS A 141 11.85 -5.75 7.38
C LYS A 141 11.96 -4.23 7.21
N LEU A 142 12.50 -3.50 8.19
CA LEU A 142 12.69 -2.05 8.09
C LEU A 142 13.66 -1.68 6.95
N ARG A 143 14.73 -2.46 6.75
CA ARG A 143 15.64 -2.32 5.61
C ARG A 143 14.92 -2.53 4.27
N ILE A 144 14.14 -3.59 4.17
CA ILE A 144 13.35 -3.90 2.97
C ILE A 144 12.38 -2.75 2.69
N TYR A 145 11.66 -2.27 3.69
CA TYR A 145 10.77 -1.12 3.56
C TYR A 145 11.48 0.10 2.98
N LYS A 146 12.63 0.49 3.56
CA LYS A 146 13.40 1.65 3.11
C LYS A 146 13.91 1.51 1.68
N LEU A 147 14.46 0.35 1.33
CA LEU A 147 14.89 0.05 -0.04
C LEU A 147 13.71 0.10 -1.01
N SER A 148 12.56 -0.45 -0.61
CA SER A 148 11.34 -0.46 -1.43
C SER A 148 10.77 0.94 -1.63
N ALA A 149 10.79 1.78 -0.60
CA ALA A 149 10.36 3.17 -0.70
C ALA A 149 11.25 3.97 -1.67
N ILE A 150 12.58 3.76 -1.62
CA ILE A 150 13.54 4.38 -2.55
C ILE A 150 13.34 3.86 -3.99
N ALA A 151 13.19 2.55 -4.17
CA ALA A 151 12.97 1.96 -5.49
C ALA A 151 11.66 2.46 -6.13
N HIS A 152 10.60 2.52 -5.32
CA HIS A 152 9.30 3.02 -5.77
C HIS A 152 9.35 4.51 -6.15
N TYR A 153 10.07 5.32 -5.35
CA TYR A 153 10.36 6.72 -5.68
C TYR A 153 11.06 6.86 -7.03
N ARG A 154 12.13 6.09 -7.24
CA ARG A 154 12.91 6.12 -8.51
C ARG A 154 12.03 5.73 -9.71
N ALA A 155 11.14 4.75 -9.55
CA ALA A 155 10.23 4.31 -10.61
C ALA A 155 9.13 5.33 -10.92
N GLN A 156 8.61 6.04 -9.90
CA GLN A 156 7.52 7.01 -10.07
C GLN A 156 7.99 8.44 -10.34
N GLY A 157 9.26 8.78 -10.04
CA GLY A 157 9.78 10.13 -10.11
C GLY A 157 9.32 11.08 -8.99
N LYS A 158 8.57 10.56 -8.00
CA LYS A 158 8.12 11.32 -6.82
C LYS A 158 7.96 10.41 -5.61
N ILE A 159 8.20 10.96 -4.41
CA ILE A 159 7.97 10.23 -3.16
C ILE A 159 6.47 10.18 -2.86
N GLY A 160 5.93 8.97 -2.85
CA GLY A 160 4.55 8.68 -2.49
C GLY A 160 4.32 8.63 -0.96
N SER A 161 3.17 8.11 -0.56
CA SER A 161 2.81 7.89 0.85
C SER A 161 3.59 6.74 1.49
N ALA A 162 3.92 5.71 0.72
CA ALA A 162 4.66 4.49 1.10
C ALA A 162 4.00 3.63 2.21
N PHE A 163 2.73 3.89 2.58
CA PHE A 163 2.01 3.05 3.53
C PHE A 163 1.71 1.66 2.95
N ASP A 164 1.49 1.58 1.64
CA ASP A 164 1.35 0.36 0.87
C ASP A 164 2.60 -0.53 0.94
N ILE A 165 3.78 0.08 0.84
CA ILE A 165 5.05 -0.60 1.03
C ILE A 165 5.19 -1.11 2.47
N ALA A 166 4.74 -0.32 3.46
CA ALA A 166 4.77 -0.74 4.86
C ALA A 166 3.84 -1.94 5.10
N ALA A 167 2.58 -1.89 4.63
CA ALA A 167 1.66 -3.01 4.73
C ALA A 167 2.21 -4.28 4.06
N ALA A 168 2.74 -4.16 2.84
CA ALA A 168 3.36 -5.27 2.13
C ALA A 168 4.56 -5.86 2.88
N THR A 169 5.35 -5.03 3.54
CA THR A 169 6.55 -5.47 4.24
C THR A 169 6.26 -6.11 5.59
N PHE A 170 5.40 -5.49 6.39
CA PHE A 170 5.18 -5.90 7.78
C PHE A 170 4.02 -6.88 7.94
N GLY A 171 2.98 -6.80 7.10
CA GLY A 171 1.76 -7.61 7.22
C GLY A 171 0.86 -7.16 8.37
N GLY A 172 -0.20 -7.91 8.62
CA GLY A 172 -1.13 -7.64 9.69
C GLY A 172 -1.83 -6.30 9.57
N MET A 173 -2.07 -5.68 10.70
CA MET A 173 -2.53 -4.31 10.79
C MET A 173 -1.45 -3.45 11.44
N ILE A 174 -1.19 -2.28 10.88
CA ILE A 174 -0.12 -1.38 11.31
C ILE A 174 -0.62 0.04 11.48
N ILE A 175 -0.05 0.72 12.47
CA ILE A 175 -0.06 2.17 12.59
C ILE A 175 1.18 2.67 11.84
N TYR A 176 0.95 3.49 10.84
CA TYR A 176 2.02 4.00 9.99
C TYR A 176 2.08 5.52 10.03
N LYS A 177 3.26 6.08 10.27
CA LYS A 177 3.56 7.50 10.10
C LYS A 177 4.69 7.66 9.09
N ARG A 178 4.46 8.51 8.08
CA ARG A 178 5.37 8.71 6.97
C ARG A 178 6.66 9.37 7.42
N PHE A 179 7.77 8.98 6.78
CA PHE A 179 9.05 9.67 6.88
C PHE A 179 9.02 11.06 6.23
N ASP A 180 9.97 11.92 6.62
CA ASP A 180 10.20 13.20 5.95
C ASP A 180 10.73 12.97 4.53
N ALA A 181 9.89 13.27 3.54
CA ALA A 181 10.19 13.07 2.13
C ALA A 181 11.31 14.01 1.63
N HIS A 182 11.31 15.26 2.09
CA HIS A 182 12.33 16.23 1.72
C HIS A 182 13.72 15.81 2.24
N TRP A 183 13.75 15.37 3.51
CA TRP A 183 14.98 14.83 4.09
C TRP A 183 15.51 13.64 3.26
N LEU A 184 14.64 12.71 2.86
CA LEU A 184 15.07 11.55 2.06
C LEU A 184 15.64 11.97 0.71
N GLU A 185 15.00 12.89 0.00
CA GLU A 185 15.51 13.42 -1.27
C GLU A 185 16.90 14.05 -1.13
N GLU A 186 17.10 14.86 -0.08
CA GLU A 186 18.38 15.48 0.20
C GLU A 186 19.46 14.46 0.57
N GLN A 187 19.12 13.43 1.34
CA GLN A 187 20.08 12.38 1.70
C GLN A 187 20.52 11.56 0.47
N LEU A 188 19.58 11.23 -0.41
CA LEU A 188 19.86 10.46 -1.63
C LEU A 188 20.78 11.23 -2.62
N LYS A 189 20.77 12.57 -2.59
CA LYS A 189 21.70 13.40 -3.38
C LYS A 189 23.12 13.42 -2.81
N LYS A 190 23.26 13.31 -1.48
CA LYS A 190 24.52 13.60 -0.76
C LYS A 190 25.26 12.33 -0.32
N HIS A 191 24.59 11.20 -0.21
CA HIS A 191 25.14 9.99 0.41
C HIS A 191 24.92 8.74 -0.44
N ALA A 192 25.79 7.76 -0.26
CA ALA A 192 25.61 6.43 -0.85
C ALA A 192 24.34 5.76 -0.30
N LEU A 193 23.67 4.97 -1.15
CA LEU A 193 22.40 4.30 -0.82
C LEU A 193 22.43 3.56 0.54
N LYS A 194 23.48 2.79 0.80
CA LYS A 194 23.64 2.03 2.04
C LYS A 194 23.62 2.95 3.27
N GLN A 195 24.33 4.07 3.22
CA GLN A 195 24.37 5.05 4.30
C GLN A 195 22.97 5.65 4.57
N VAL A 196 22.20 5.92 3.52
CA VAL A 196 20.82 6.45 3.67
C VAL A 196 19.88 5.41 4.28
N VAL A 197 19.99 4.15 3.85
CA VAL A 197 19.16 3.06 4.36
C VAL A 197 19.46 2.76 5.83
N ASP A 198 20.73 2.81 6.24
CA ASP A 198 21.15 2.49 7.60
C ASP A 198 20.84 3.62 8.61
N LYS A 199 20.65 4.86 8.16
CA LYS A 199 20.25 5.99 9.02
C LYS A 199 18.82 5.79 9.56
N LYS A 200 18.53 6.41 10.71
CA LYS A 200 17.14 6.61 11.18
C LYS A 200 16.47 7.64 10.28
N TRP A 201 15.31 7.31 9.72
CA TRP A 201 14.54 8.27 8.92
C TRP A 201 13.65 9.11 9.83
N PRO A 202 13.72 10.44 9.76
CA PRO A 202 12.90 11.33 10.58
C PRO A 202 11.41 11.07 10.37
N THR A 203 10.63 11.17 11.43
CA THR A 203 9.17 10.99 11.50
C THR A 203 8.65 9.58 11.18
N LEU A 204 9.44 8.69 10.58
CA LEU A 204 9.01 7.33 10.26
C LEU A 204 8.68 6.55 11.53
N SER A 205 7.44 6.09 11.62
CA SER A 205 7.01 5.07 12.59
C SER A 205 6.18 3.99 11.90
N ILE A 206 6.42 2.74 12.25
CA ILE A 206 5.68 1.57 11.77
C ILE A 206 5.51 0.64 12.97
N GLU A 207 4.29 0.56 13.48
CA GLU A 207 3.96 -0.19 14.68
C GLU A 207 2.85 -1.20 14.36
N ALA A 208 3.01 -2.44 14.77
CA ALA A 208 1.95 -3.42 14.66
C ALA A 208 0.84 -3.11 15.68
N ILE A 209 -0.40 -3.28 15.27
CA ILE A 209 -1.57 -3.22 16.16
C ILE A 209 -2.39 -4.49 15.98
N GLU A 210 -2.85 -5.07 17.08
CA GLU A 210 -3.70 -6.22 17.04
C GLU A 210 -5.12 -5.87 16.55
N LEU A 211 -5.72 -6.79 15.83
CA LEU A 211 -7.11 -6.66 15.42
C LEU A 211 -8.01 -6.83 16.65
N PRO A 212 -8.88 -5.85 16.99
CA PRO A 212 -9.79 -5.96 18.10
C PRO A 212 -10.65 -7.22 18.04
N LYS A 213 -10.89 -7.85 19.18
CA LYS A 213 -11.59 -9.13 19.27
C LYS A 213 -12.99 -9.07 18.64
N GLY A 214 -13.22 -9.92 17.67
CA GLY A 214 -14.49 -10.02 16.93
C GLY A 214 -14.64 -8.99 15.81
N MET A 215 -13.68 -8.09 15.61
CA MET A 215 -13.71 -7.15 14.50
C MET A 215 -13.53 -7.87 13.17
N SER A 216 -14.38 -7.54 12.21
CA SER A 216 -14.25 -7.98 10.82
C SER A 216 -14.15 -6.77 9.88
N ILE A 217 -13.20 -6.84 8.96
CA ILE A 217 -13.04 -5.86 7.89
C ILE A 217 -13.61 -6.47 6.62
N ASN A 218 -14.60 -5.81 6.05
CA ASN A 218 -15.25 -6.21 4.81
C ASN A 218 -14.92 -5.17 3.75
N VAL A 219 -14.66 -5.61 2.53
CA VAL A 219 -14.25 -4.73 1.43
C VAL A 219 -15.24 -4.89 0.26
N ALA A 220 -15.62 -3.78 -0.34
CA ALA A 220 -16.37 -3.78 -1.58
C ALA A 220 -15.78 -2.76 -2.57
N TRP A 221 -15.71 -3.16 -3.83
CA TRP A 221 -15.28 -2.30 -4.93
C TRP A 221 -16.49 -1.62 -5.59
N THR A 222 -16.35 -0.34 -5.87
CA THR A 222 -17.41 0.51 -6.44
C THR A 222 -17.68 0.26 -7.92
N GLY A 223 -16.74 -0.41 -8.59
CA GLY A 223 -16.83 -0.63 -10.05
C GLY A 223 -16.10 0.39 -10.90
N GLU A 224 -15.47 1.39 -10.27
CA GLU A 224 -14.69 2.45 -10.92
C GLU A 224 -13.34 2.60 -10.22
N SER A 225 -12.30 2.94 -10.98
CA SER A 225 -10.97 3.22 -10.45
C SER A 225 -10.73 4.72 -10.31
N ALA A 226 -10.11 5.12 -9.21
CA ALA A 226 -9.81 6.52 -8.93
C ALA A 226 -8.60 7.03 -9.74
N SER A 227 -8.67 8.28 -10.21
CA SER A 227 -7.50 9.01 -10.70
C SER A 227 -6.84 9.79 -9.56
N THR A 228 -6.02 9.09 -8.78
CA THR A 228 -5.35 9.68 -7.60
C THR A 228 -4.52 10.91 -7.95
N SER A 229 -3.85 10.93 -9.10
CA SER A 229 -2.99 12.06 -9.51
C SER A 229 -3.78 13.36 -9.73
N GLU A 230 -4.95 13.28 -10.37
CA GLU A 230 -5.81 14.43 -10.58
C GLU A 230 -6.43 14.94 -9.29
N MET A 231 -6.86 14.02 -8.43
CA MET A 231 -7.40 14.37 -7.10
C MET A 231 -6.36 15.07 -6.24
N VAL A 232 -5.11 14.58 -6.20
CA VAL A 232 -4.01 15.22 -5.47
C VAL A 232 -3.75 16.63 -6.00
N LYS A 233 -3.74 16.82 -7.32
CA LYS A 233 -3.57 18.16 -7.91
C LYS A 233 -4.67 19.13 -7.45
N LYS A 234 -5.94 18.74 -7.61
CA LYS A 234 -7.09 19.56 -7.16
C LYS A 234 -7.07 19.83 -5.67
N MET A 235 -6.65 18.86 -4.86
CA MET A 235 -6.56 19.03 -3.42
C MET A 235 -5.43 19.99 -3.03
N ASN A 236 -4.31 20.02 -3.75
CA ASN A 236 -3.25 21.00 -3.54
C ASN A 236 -3.71 22.42 -3.89
N GLU A 237 -4.44 22.58 -5.00
CA GLU A 237 -5.04 23.88 -5.37
C GLU A 237 -6.05 24.36 -4.31
N PHE A 238 -6.82 23.45 -3.73
CA PHE A 238 -7.73 23.75 -2.63
C PHE A 238 -6.98 24.15 -1.35
N LYS A 239 -5.89 23.43 -1.02
CA LYS A 239 -5.02 23.72 0.13
C LYS A 239 -4.47 25.15 0.08
N GLU A 240 -4.02 25.61 -1.09
CA GLU A 240 -3.51 26.97 -1.28
C GLU A 240 -4.58 28.04 -1.03
N LYS A 241 -5.83 27.78 -1.44
CA LYS A 241 -6.95 28.72 -1.31
C LYS A 241 -7.59 28.74 0.08
N GLU A 242 -7.63 27.61 0.75
CA GLU A 242 -8.39 27.37 1.98
C GLU A 242 -7.51 26.73 3.09
N LEU A 243 -6.29 27.27 3.27
CA LEU A 243 -5.25 26.67 4.11
C LEU A 243 -5.70 26.41 5.56
N LYS A 244 -6.47 27.32 6.17
CA LYS A 244 -6.97 27.15 7.54
C LYS A 244 -7.92 25.95 7.61
N PHE A 245 -8.96 25.92 6.77
CA PHE A 245 -9.90 24.80 6.75
C PHE A 245 -9.21 23.48 6.47
N TYR A 246 -8.25 23.48 5.52
CA TYR A 246 -7.46 22.32 5.16
C TYR A 246 -6.68 21.78 6.37
N ARG A 247 -5.95 22.63 7.08
CA ARG A 247 -5.20 22.24 8.28
C ARG A 247 -6.11 21.74 9.39
N ASP A 248 -7.20 22.44 9.67
CA ASP A 248 -8.14 22.08 10.72
C ASP A 248 -8.77 20.70 10.48
N ILE A 249 -9.21 20.41 9.27
CA ILE A 249 -9.85 19.13 8.96
C ILE A 249 -8.86 17.96 9.00
N TYR A 250 -7.63 18.14 8.51
CA TYR A 250 -6.62 17.09 8.58
C TYR A 250 -6.07 16.89 9.99
N SER A 251 -5.97 17.94 10.81
CA SER A 251 -5.67 17.82 12.23
C SER A 251 -6.76 17.01 12.96
N ASN A 252 -8.02 17.30 12.71
CA ASN A 252 -9.13 16.54 13.29
C ASN A 252 -9.09 15.06 12.86
N ILE A 253 -8.80 14.77 11.58
CA ILE A 253 -8.61 13.39 11.12
C ILE A 253 -7.44 12.73 11.84
N GLY A 254 -6.32 13.45 12.05
CA GLY A 254 -5.18 12.96 12.83
C GLY A 254 -5.55 12.56 14.25
N ASN A 255 -6.29 13.42 14.96
CA ASN A 255 -6.77 13.15 16.31
C ASN A 255 -7.69 11.92 16.36
N LEU A 256 -8.61 11.78 15.38
CA LEU A 256 -9.46 10.59 15.26
C LEU A 256 -8.64 9.30 15.10
N VAL A 257 -7.50 9.36 14.42
CA VAL A 257 -6.62 8.18 14.29
C VAL A 257 -6.00 7.81 15.63
N GLU A 258 -5.52 8.80 16.39
CA GLU A 258 -4.90 8.57 17.70
C GLU A 258 -5.94 7.96 18.68
N GLU A 259 -7.13 8.55 18.77
CA GLU A 259 -8.22 8.00 19.59
C GLU A 259 -8.64 6.58 19.13
N LEU A 260 -8.67 6.35 17.82
CA LEU A 260 -9.00 5.02 17.30
C LEU A 260 -7.96 3.97 17.69
N VAL A 261 -6.68 4.33 17.68
CA VAL A 261 -5.60 3.45 18.13
C VAL A 261 -5.79 3.05 19.58
N ASP A 262 -6.11 4.00 20.45
CA ASP A 262 -6.33 3.74 21.87
C ASP A 262 -7.59 2.90 22.10
N SER A 263 -8.70 3.24 21.44
CA SER A 263 -9.93 2.43 21.49
C SER A 263 -9.73 1.00 20.98
N MET A 264 -8.86 0.80 19.97
CA MET A 264 -8.52 -0.54 19.48
C MET A 264 -7.72 -1.35 20.51
N LYS A 265 -6.77 -0.73 21.21
CA LYS A 265 -6.01 -1.38 22.29
C LYS A 265 -6.91 -1.77 23.46
N GLU A 266 -7.90 -0.95 23.78
CA GLU A 266 -8.87 -1.17 24.83
C GLU A 266 -10.01 -2.13 24.41
N ASN A 267 -10.11 -2.49 23.13
CA ASN A 267 -11.24 -3.25 22.54
C ASN A 267 -12.61 -2.56 22.73
N ASP A 268 -12.64 -1.23 22.76
CA ASP A 268 -13.89 -0.46 22.85
C ASP A 268 -14.58 -0.42 21.48
N LYS A 269 -15.47 -1.39 21.28
CA LYS A 269 -16.16 -1.62 20.01
C LYS A 269 -17.04 -0.46 19.58
N ASP A 270 -17.73 0.15 20.53
CA ASP A 270 -18.69 1.22 20.24
C ASP A 270 -17.93 2.49 19.85
N ARG A 271 -16.86 2.81 20.57
CA ARG A 271 -15.99 3.95 20.23
C ARG A 271 -15.28 3.75 18.89
N ILE A 272 -14.81 2.56 18.57
CA ILE A 272 -14.22 2.24 17.26
C ILE A 272 -15.23 2.51 16.12
N ILE A 273 -16.49 2.07 16.27
CA ILE A 273 -17.53 2.30 15.27
C ILE A 273 -17.82 3.79 15.12
N GLU A 274 -17.94 4.52 16.23
CA GLU A 274 -18.19 5.96 16.26
C GLU A 274 -17.07 6.72 15.51
N LEU A 275 -15.80 6.52 15.90
CA LEU A 275 -14.64 7.21 15.32
C LEU A 275 -14.48 6.96 13.81
N LEU A 276 -14.77 5.74 13.34
CA LEU A 276 -14.74 5.43 11.92
C LEU A 276 -15.86 6.15 11.16
N ASN A 277 -17.06 6.27 11.73
CA ASN A 277 -18.14 7.04 11.13
C ASN A 277 -17.85 8.55 11.18
N ASP A 278 -17.23 9.06 12.24
CA ASP A 278 -16.79 10.45 12.33
C ASP A 278 -15.73 10.79 11.28
N ASN A 279 -14.78 9.89 11.05
CA ASN A 279 -13.82 10.05 9.95
C ASN A 279 -14.52 10.15 8.59
N HIS A 280 -15.55 9.32 8.34
CA HIS A 280 -16.35 9.46 7.12
C HIS A 280 -17.00 10.85 7.02
N LEU A 281 -17.57 11.37 8.11
CA LEU A 281 -18.16 12.73 8.13
C LEU A 281 -17.14 13.82 7.82
N MET A 282 -15.90 13.69 8.32
CA MET A 282 -14.82 14.63 7.98
C MET A 282 -14.47 14.59 6.49
N LEU A 283 -14.41 13.39 5.90
CA LEU A 283 -14.15 13.22 4.46
C LEU A 283 -15.31 13.77 3.60
N ALA A 284 -16.55 13.60 4.04
CA ALA A 284 -17.72 14.19 3.39
C ALA A 284 -17.69 15.74 3.44
N LYS A 285 -17.32 16.33 4.60
CA LYS A 285 -17.09 17.79 4.74
C LYS A 285 -16.00 18.27 3.80
N LEU A 286 -14.87 17.54 3.72
CA LEU A 286 -13.77 17.85 2.80
C LEU A 286 -14.23 17.82 1.35
N THR A 287 -14.95 16.77 0.93
CA THR A 287 -15.54 16.65 -0.42
C THR A 287 -16.42 17.85 -0.75
N LYS A 288 -17.34 18.22 0.16
CA LYS A 288 -18.28 19.32 -0.04
C LYS A 288 -17.57 20.68 -0.19
N LYS A 289 -16.59 20.96 0.67
CA LYS A 289 -15.88 22.25 0.69
C LYS A 289 -14.86 22.38 -0.44
N SER A 290 -14.09 21.31 -0.70
CA SER A 290 -13.06 21.31 -1.75
C SER A 290 -13.62 21.15 -3.17
N LYS A 291 -14.83 20.61 -3.29
CA LYS A 291 -15.44 20.14 -4.57
C LYS A 291 -14.59 19.08 -5.28
N VAL A 292 -13.61 18.50 -4.60
CA VAL A 292 -12.87 17.33 -5.08
C VAL A 292 -13.70 16.09 -4.76
N ASN A 293 -13.94 15.24 -5.75
CA ASN A 293 -14.80 14.06 -5.59
C ASN A 293 -14.08 12.95 -4.81
N VAL A 294 -13.77 13.22 -3.54
CA VAL A 294 -13.16 12.22 -2.62
C VAL A 294 -14.16 11.11 -2.31
N GLU A 295 -15.43 11.50 -2.05
CA GLU A 295 -16.51 10.55 -1.81
C GLU A 295 -17.45 10.51 -3.02
N THR A 296 -17.38 9.44 -3.82
CA THR A 296 -18.30 9.20 -4.93
C THR A 296 -19.69 8.78 -4.43
N ARG A 297 -20.67 8.76 -5.33
CA ARG A 297 -22.02 8.27 -5.04
C ARG A 297 -22.02 6.82 -4.55
N GLU A 298 -21.20 5.99 -5.15
CA GLU A 298 -21.05 4.56 -4.81
C GLU A 298 -20.39 4.37 -3.46
N LEU A 299 -19.38 5.16 -3.12
CA LEU A 299 -18.74 5.15 -1.80
C LEU A 299 -19.70 5.63 -0.71
N ARG A 300 -20.50 6.65 -0.97
CA ARG A 300 -21.56 7.11 -0.05
C ARG A 300 -22.59 6.01 0.18
N LYS A 301 -23.07 5.38 -0.88
CA LYS A 301 -24.02 4.25 -0.80
C LYS A 301 -23.43 3.09 0.02
N LEU A 302 -22.15 2.78 -0.19
CA LEU A 302 -21.44 1.76 0.59
C LEU A 302 -21.46 2.09 2.09
N HIS A 303 -21.12 3.34 2.44
CA HIS A 303 -21.15 3.82 3.82
C HIS A 303 -22.55 3.76 4.42
N GLU A 304 -23.58 4.30 3.72
CA GLU A 304 -24.97 4.33 4.20
C GLU A 304 -25.52 2.93 4.52
N ILE A 305 -25.09 1.93 3.76
CA ILE A 305 -25.44 0.53 4.06
C ILE A 305 -24.64 0.05 5.26
N ALA A 306 -23.31 0.23 5.28
CA ALA A 306 -22.44 -0.31 6.31
C ALA A 306 -22.75 0.23 7.71
N ARG A 307 -23.05 1.53 7.84
CA ARG A 307 -23.39 2.16 9.13
C ARG A 307 -24.59 1.54 9.86
N LYS A 308 -25.45 0.80 9.16
CA LYS A 308 -26.58 0.08 9.76
C LYS A 308 -26.13 -1.20 10.49
N TYR A 309 -24.93 -1.65 10.22
CA TYR A 309 -24.36 -2.89 10.74
C TYR A 309 -23.11 -2.67 11.61
N GLY A 310 -22.53 -1.46 11.55
CA GLY A 310 -21.32 -1.04 12.24
C GLY A 310 -20.81 0.27 11.68
N ALA A 311 -19.61 0.29 11.12
CA ALA A 311 -19.06 1.46 10.47
C ALA A 311 -18.75 1.21 9.00
N GLY A 312 -18.74 2.27 8.20
CA GLY A 312 -18.35 2.20 6.81
C GLY A 312 -17.67 3.47 6.32
N LYS A 313 -16.70 3.32 5.44
CA LYS A 313 -16.01 4.46 4.82
C LYS A 313 -15.27 4.07 3.55
N LEU A 314 -14.83 5.07 2.81
CA LEU A 314 -13.91 4.87 1.70
C LEU A 314 -12.54 4.35 2.18
N SER A 315 -11.87 3.56 1.33
CA SER A 315 -10.49 3.11 1.53
C SER A 315 -9.55 3.88 0.60
N GLY A 316 -8.37 4.27 1.09
CA GLY A 316 -7.37 4.99 0.31
C GLY A 316 -7.71 6.46 0.04
N ALA A 317 -7.35 6.95 -1.15
CA ALA A 317 -7.54 8.35 -1.54
C ALA A 317 -9.00 8.74 -1.83
N GLY A 318 -9.90 7.77 -1.95
CA GLY A 318 -11.27 8.01 -2.41
C GLY A 318 -11.36 8.15 -3.93
N GLY A 319 -12.43 8.79 -4.40
CA GLY A 319 -12.65 9.02 -5.84
C GLY A 319 -13.12 7.79 -6.62
N GLY A 320 -13.41 6.69 -5.96
CA GLY A 320 -13.75 5.39 -6.51
C GLY A 320 -13.05 4.27 -5.77
N ASP A 321 -12.61 3.23 -6.50
CA ASP A 321 -11.96 2.03 -5.98
C ASP A 321 -12.78 1.32 -4.88
N CYS A 322 -12.20 1.12 -3.71
CA CYS A 322 -12.80 0.32 -2.64
C CYS A 322 -13.31 1.18 -1.47
N GLY A 323 -14.31 0.65 -0.81
CA GLY A 323 -14.70 1.06 0.53
C GLY A 323 -14.68 -0.12 1.48
N ILE A 324 -14.65 0.19 2.77
CA ILE A 324 -14.63 -0.79 3.85
C ILE A 324 -15.85 -0.68 4.75
N GLY A 325 -16.24 -1.82 5.33
CA GLY A 325 -17.22 -1.89 6.39
C GLY A 325 -16.68 -2.70 7.55
N ILE A 326 -16.82 -2.16 8.75
CA ILE A 326 -16.33 -2.74 10.00
C ILE A 326 -17.52 -3.24 10.81
N CYS A 327 -17.48 -4.51 11.23
CA CYS A 327 -18.47 -5.13 12.08
C CYS A 327 -17.80 -5.93 13.18
N PHE A 328 -18.44 -6.01 14.35
CA PHE A 328 -18.04 -6.86 15.48
C PHE A 328 -18.94 -8.08 15.66
N ASP A 329 -19.90 -8.25 14.76
CA ASP A 329 -20.85 -9.37 14.73
C ASP A 329 -20.81 -10.02 13.34
N LYS A 330 -20.60 -11.34 13.32
CA LYS A 330 -20.45 -12.11 12.09
C LYS A 330 -21.73 -12.13 11.24
N SER A 331 -22.90 -12.22 11.88
CA SER A 331 -24.20 -12.20 11.20
C SER A 331 -24.48 -10.82 10.58
N LYS A 332 -24.13 -9.74 11.30
CA LYS A 332 -24.24 -8.38 10.77
C LYS A 332 -23.31 -8.18 9.56
N ALA A 333 -22.06 -8.67 9.62
CA ALA A 333 -21.12 -8.60 8.52
C ALA A 333 -21.65 -9.33 7.26
N GLU A 334 -22.20 -10.54 7.42
CA GLU A 334 -22.81 -11.30 6.32
C GLU A 334 -24.02 -10.59 5.71
N LYS A 335 -24.90 -10.04 6.55
CA LYS A 335 -26.05 -9.25 6.09
C LYS A 335 -25.59 -8.00 5.31
N MET A 336 -24.61 -7.27 5.82
CA MET A 336 -24.03 -6.11 5.15
C MET A 336 -23.50 -6.47 3.76
N ARG A 337 -22.69 -7.54 3.66
CA ARG A 337 -22.14 -8.04 2.38
C ARG A 337 -23.25 -8.41 1.37
N LYS A 338 -24.30 -9.07 1.82
CA LYS A 338 -25.48 -9.39 0.98
C LYS A 338 -26.17 -8.14 0.45
N VAL A 339 -26.39 -7.14 1.32
CA VAL A 339 -27.02 -5.87 0.90
C VAL A 339 -26.12 -5.08 -0.04
N TRP A 340 -24.80 -5.06 0.18
CA TRP A 340 -23.85 -4.46 -0.75
C TRP A 340 -23.96 -5.10 -2.14
N SER A 341 -23.91 -6.43 -2.22
CA SER A 341 -24.04 -7.17 -3.49
C SER A 341 -25.37 -6.89 -4.18
N ALA A 342 -26.47 -6.95 -3.46
CA ALA A 342 -27.81 -6.64 -3.99
C ALA A 342 -27.96 -5.18 -4.47
N SER A 343 -27.11 -4.28 -3.95
CA SER A 343 -27.08 -2.86 -4.32
C SER A 343 -26.13 -2.56 -5.49
N GLY A 344 -25.51 -3.58 -6.10
CA GLY A 344 -24.60 -3.46 -7.23
C GLY A 344 -23.14 -3.14 -6.86
N LEU A 345 -22.77 -3.21 -5.58
CA LEU A 345 -21.39 -3.13 -5.13
C LEU A 345 -20.72 -4.51 -5.23
N ASN A 346 -19.47 -4.55 -5.65
CA ASN A 346 -18.74 -5.79 -5.82
C ASN A 346 -18.02 -6.17 -4.52
N VAL A 347 -18.61 -7.04 -3.73
CA VAL A 347 -17.99 -7.53 -2.49
C VAL A 347 -16.76 -8.36 -2.82
N ILE A 348 -15.65 -8.03 -2.15
CA ILE A 348 -14.38 -8.71 -2.32
C ILE A 348 -14.16 -9.64 -1.13
N ASP A 349 -13.89 -10.91 -1.42
CA ASP A 349 -13.56 -11.88 -0.38
C ASP A 349 -12.07 -11.78 -0.04
N VAL A 350 -11.79 -10.99 1.02
CA VAL A 350 -10.45 -10.80 1.57
C VAL A 350 -10.49 -10.95 3.08
N LYS A 351 -9.35 -11.37 3.62
CA LYS A 351 -9.08 -11.41 5.08
C LYS A 351 -7.82 -10.61 5.35
N ILE A 352 -7.64 -10.17 6.58
CA ILE A 352 -6.35 -9.60 7.00
C ILE A 352 -5.29 -10.67 6.88
N GLY A 353 -4.17 -10.34 6.25
CA GLY A 353 -3.02 -11.20 6.09
C GLY A 353 -2.03 -10.94 7.22
N ASP A 354 -1.84 -11.92 8.10
CA ASP A 354 -1.03 -11.78 9.32
C ASP A 354 0.46 -11.63 9.03
N ASP A 355 0.94 -12.26 7.96
CA ASP A 355 2.36 -12.22 7.57
C ASP A 355 2.62 -11.14 6.51
N GLY A 356 3.64 -10.33 6.74
CA GLY A 356 4.23 -9.50 5.71
C GLY A 356 5.12 -10.32 4.77
N VAL A 357 6.33 -9.80 4.56
CA VAL A 357 7.36 -10.47 3.77
C VAL A 357 7.75 -11.82 4.40
N LYS A 358 7.76 -12.89 3.60
CA LYS A 358 8.26 -14.20 4.02
C LYS A 358 8.89 -14.97 2.87
N LEU A 359 9.83 -15.88 3.21
CA LEU A 359 10.38 -16.87 2.28
C LEU A 359 9.47 -18.09 2.27
N HIS A 360 9.36 -18.70 1.11
CA HIS A 360 8.95 -20.08 0.93
C HIS A 360 10.13 -20.82 0.33
N GLY A 361 10.53 -21.89 0.99
CA GLY A 361 11.54 -22.82 0.49
C GLY A 361 10.97 -23.67 -0.65
#